data_e2fafd7f77118733b63adab0b25dab42
#
_entry.id   e2fafd7f77118733b63adab0b25dab42
#
_cell.length_a   1.000
_cell.length_b   1.000
_cell.length_c   1.000
_cell.angle_alpha   90.00
_cell.angle_beta   90.00
_cell.angle_gamma   90.00
#
_symmetry.space_group_name_H-M   'P 1'
#
loop_
_entity.id
_entity.type
_entity.pdbx_description
1 polymer ?
#
loop_
_entity_poly.entity_id
_entity_poly.type
_entity_poly.pdbx_seq_one_letter_code
_entity_poly.pdbx_strand_id
1 'polypeptide(L)'
;MNTARLNQGTPLLLNAVSKHYAENIVLNQLDLHIPAGQFVAVVGRSGGGKSTLLRLLAGLETPTAGDVLAGTTPLAEIQEDTRMMFQDARLLPWKSVIDNVGLGLKGQWRDAARRALAAVGLENRAGEWPAALSGGQKQRVALARALIHRPGLLLLDEPLGALDALTRLEMQDLIVSLWQEHGFTVLLVTHDVSEAVAMADRVLLIEEGK
;
A
#
# COMPACT_ATOMS: atom_id res chain seq x y z
N MET A 1 19.28 -5.04 17.02
CA MET A 1 18.54 -4.50 15.88
C MET A 1 18.93 -5.24 14.63
N ASN A 2 17.96 -5.77 13.93
CA ASN A 2 18.24 -6.49 12.69
C ASN A 2 18.50 -5.46 11.58
N THR A 3 19.75 -5.31 11.17
CA THR A 3 20.17 -4.36 10.13
C THR A 3 19.46 -4.60 8.79
N ALA A 4 19.01 -5.84 8.52
CA ALA A 4 18.23 -6.17 7.33
C ALA A 4 16.88 -5.44 7.29
N ARG A 5 16.29 -5.12 8.45
CA ARG A 5 15.03 -4.40 8.57
C ARG A 5 15.14 -2.95 8.07
N LEU A 6 16.26 -2.29 8.34
CA LEU A 6 16.48 -0.89 7.96
C LEU A 6 16.69 -0.71 6.46
N ASN A 7 17.05 -1.79 5.75
CA ASN A 7 17.34 -1.75 4.32
C ASN A 7 16.17 -2.18 3.44
N GLN A 8 15.01 -2.51 4.02
CA GLN A 8 13.86 -3.01 3.24
C GLN A 8 12.93 -1.92 2.74
N GLY A 9 12.98 -0.73 3.33
CA GLY A 9 12.14 0.39 2.93
C GLY A 9 12.69 1.13 1.72
N THR A 10 11.82 1.49 0.79
CA THR A 10 12.15 2.32 -0.36
C THR A 10 11.95 3.78 0.02
N PRO A 11 13.01 4.62 0.00
CA PRO A 11 12.82 6.05 0.21
C PRO A 11 12.16 6.68 -1.01
N LEU A 12 11.34 7.69 -0.80
CA LEU A 12 10.65 8.41 -1.87
C LEU A 12 11.03 9.88 -1.88
N LEU A 13 11.28 10.40 -3.08
CA LEU A 13 11.49 11.80 -3.32
C LEU A 13 10.66 12.24 -4.53
N LEU A 14 9.76 13.17 -4.31
CA LEU A 14 8.99 13.82 -5.36
C LEU A 14 9.52 15.23 -5.53
N ASN A 15 9.98 15.55 -6.74
CA ASN A 15 10.53 16.87 -7.10
C ASN A 15 9.58 17.56 -8.06
N ALA A 16 8.87 18.57 -7.59
CA ALA A 16 7.97 19.42 -8.39
C ALA A 16 7.04 18.59 -9.28
N VAL A 17 6.42 17.56 -8.71
CA VAL A 17 5.56 16.64 -9.45
C VAL A 17 4.22 17.31 -9.75
N SER A 18 3.86 17.37 -11.04
CA SER A 18 2.59 17.88 -11.52
C SER A 18 1.87 16.83 -12.35
N LYS A 19 0.54 16.82 -12.24
CA LYS A 19 -0.30 15.98 -13.08
C LYS A 19 -1.50 16.79 -13.55
N HIS A 20 -1.65 16.86 -14.86
CA HIS A 20 -2.75 17.57 -15.54
C HIS A 20 -3.58 16.59 -16.34
N TYR A 21 -4.90 16.80 -16.33
CA TYR A 21 -5.83 16.13 -17.23
C TYR A 21 -6.52 17.23 -18.04
N ALA A 22 -6.10 17.44 -19.29
CA ALA A 22 -6.47 18.58 -20.11
C ALA A 22 -6.11 19.89 -19.39
N GLU A 23 -7.08 20.74 -19.08
CA GLU A 23 -6.86 22.01 -18.37
C GLU A 23 -6.94 21.88 -16.85
N ASN A 24 -7.31 20.70 -16.36
CA ASN A 24 -7.47 20.47 -14.92
C ASN A 24 -6.14 20.04 -14.29
N ILE A 25 -5.61 20.87 -13.40
CA ILE A 25 -4.39 20.59 -12.63
C ILE A 25 -4.80 19.81 -11.37
N VAL A 26 -4.45 18.52 -11.30
CA VAL A 26 -4.77 17.68 -10.15
C VAL A 26 -3.65 17.68 -9.12
N LEU A 27 -2.38 17.63 -9.57
CA LEU A 27 -1.20 17.83 -8.73
C LEU A 27 -0.39 18.98 -9.28
N ASN A 28 0.07 19.86 -8.39
CA ASN A 28 0.72 21.12 -8.77
C ASN A 28 2.04 21.26 -8.05
N GLN A 29 3.13 20.93 -8.73
CA GLN A 29 4.51 21.08 -8.24
C GLN A 29 4.70 20.51 -6.83
N LEU A 30 4.21 19.30 -6.60
CA LEU A 30 4.28 18.64 -5.31
C LEU A 30 5.72 18.22 -4.99
N ASP A 31 6.23 18.72 -3.88
CA ASP A 31 7.50 18.29 -3.31
C ASP A 31 7.24 17.46 -2.06
N LEU A 32 7.85 16.28 -2.00
CA LEU A 32 7.65 15.38 -0.87
C LEU A 32 8.88 14.49 -0.72
N HIS A 33 9.36 14.37 0.50
CA HIS A 33 10.40 13.40 0.86
C HIS A 33 9.89 12.46 1.94
N ILE A 34 9.95 11.16 1.68
CA ILE A 34 9.60 10.12 2.65
C ILE A 34 10.84 9.27 2.88
N PRO A 35 11.43 9.32 4.08
CA PRO A 35 12.55 8.45 4.43
C PRO A 35 12.19 6.97 4.35
N ALA A 36 13.17 6.13 4.04
CA ALA A 36 13.00 4.68 4.01
C ALA A 36 12.42 4.17 5.32
N GLY A 37 11.38 3.35 5.23
CA GLY A 37 10.75 2.73 6.39
C GLY A 37 9.79 3.62 7.17
N GLN A 38 9.52 4.84 6.73
CA GLN A 38 8.55 5.72 7.38
C GLN A 38 7.12 5.33 6.98
N PHE A 39 6.19 5.44 7.93
CA PHE A 39 4.77 5.29 7.68
C PHE A 39 4.14 6.69 7.57
N VAL A 40 3.75 7.07 6.37
CA VAL A 40 3.17 8.38 6.09
C VAL A 40 1.71 8.21 5.69
N ALA A 41 0.82 8.98 6.30
CA ALA A 41 -0.57 9.08 5.88
C ALA A 41 -0.82 10.41 5.19
N VAL A 42 -1.56 10.37 4.09
CA VAL A 42 -2.02 11.54 3.36
C VAL A 42 -3.53 11.64 3.53
N VAL A 43 -3.97 12.74 4.11
CA VAL A 43 -5.38 13.03 4.31
C VAL A 43 -5.78 14.23 3.46
N GLY A 44 -7.06 14.34 3.14
CA GLY A 44 -7.58 15.43 2.34
C GLY A 44 -8.95 15.11 1.78
N ARG A 45 -9.56 16.10 1.18
CA ARG A 45 -10.88 15.96 0.56
C ARG A 45 -10.82 15.10 -0.69
N SER A 46 -11.94 14.46 -1.02
CA SER A 46 -12.13 13.81 -2.31
C SER A 46 -11.86 14.81 -3.45
N GLY A 47 -11.10 14.38 -4.46
CA GLY A 47 -10.70 15.26 -5.57
C GLY A 47 -9.47 16.12 -5.29
N GLY A 48 -8.83 16.00 -4.10
CA GLY A 48 -7.65 16.78 -3.74
C GLY A 48 -6.32 16.27 -4.29
N GLY A 49 -6.34 15.19 -5.09
CA GLY A 49 -5.13 14.64 -5.70
C GLY A 49 -4.57 13.39 -5.03
N LYS A 50 -5.17 12.91 -3.93
CA LYS A 50 -4.69 11.73 -3.19
C LYS A 50 -4.61 10.48 -4.06
N SER A 51 -5.69 10.14 -4.76
CA SER A 51 -5.74 8.95 -5.62
C SER A 51 -4.80 9.07 -6.80
N THR A 52 -4.65 10.26 -7.36
CA THR A 52 -3.70 10.54 -8.45
C THR A 52 -2.26 10.32 -7.98
N LEU A 53 -1.93 10.80 -6.78
CA LEU A 53 -0.61 10.56 -6.18
C LEU A 53 -0.32 9.07 -6.08
N LEU A 54 -1.25 8.27 -5.56
CA LEU A 54 -1.07 6.82 -5.46
C LEU A 54 -0.89 6.17 -6.83
N ARG A 55 -1.67 6.57 -7.84
CA ARG A 55 -1.54 6.01 -9.19
C ARG A 55 -0.19 6.32 -9.82
N LEU A 56 0.35 7.51 -9.59
CA LEU A 56 1.71 7.85 -10.03
C LEU A 56 2.75 6.96 -9.36
N LEU A 57 2.64 6.77 -8.06
CA LEU A 57 3.58 5.93 -7.31
C LEU A 57 3.45 4.45 -7.66
N ALA A 58 2.25 4.00 -8.00
CA ALA A 58 2.00 2.61 -8.42
C ALA A 58 2.40 2.33 -9.88
N GLY A 59 2.80 3.35 -10.63
CA GLY A 59 3.16 3.21 -12.04
C GLY A 59 1.97 3.09 -12.99
N LEU A 60 0.77 3.37 -12.50
CA LEU A 60 -0.46 3.32 -13.31
C LEU A 60 -0.63 4.57 -14.17
N GLU A 61 0.05 5.64 -13.82
CA GLU A 61 0.10 6.88 -14.56
C GLU A 61 1.50 7.48 -14.50
N THR A 62 1.81 8.38 -15.43
CA THR A 62 3.07 9.12 -15.45
C THR A 62 2.82 10.58 -15.09
N PRO A 63 3.77 11.26 -14.40
CA PRO A 63 3.64 12.67 -14.11
C PRO A 63 3.69 13.49 -15.41
N THR A 64 2.96 14.61 -15.44
CA THR A 64 3.04 15.57 -16.54
C THR A 64 4.37 16.33 -16.49
N ALA A 65 4.85 16.60 -15.28
CA ALA A 65 6.14 17.26 -15.03
C ALA A 65 6.67 16.80 -13.68
N GLY A 66 7.97 16.98 -13.47
CA GLY A 66 8.65 16.60 -12.24
C GLY A 66 9.14 15.17 -12.22
N ASP A 67 9.83 14.82 -11.15
CA ASP A 67 10.49 13.52 -11.00
C ASP A 67 9.99 12.79 -9.75
N VAL A 68 9.80 11.48 -9.88
CA VAL A 68 9.52 10.57 -8.76
C VAL A 68 10.69 9.62 -8.63
N LEU A 69 11.40 9.71 -7.51
CA LEU A 69 12.64 8.96 -7.28
C LEU A 69 12.52 8.06 -6.06
N ALA A 70 13.17 6.91 -6.14
CA ALA A 70 13.47 6.03 -5.01
C ALA A 70 14.96 6.20 -4.71
N GLY A 71 15.29 7.05 -3.72
CA GLY A 71 16.66 7.50 -3.54
C GLY A 71 17.12 8.32 -4.74
N THR A 72 18.07 7.82 -5.51
CA THR A 72 18.57 8.46 -6.74
C THR A 72 18.06 7.80 -8.02
N THR A 73 17.33 6.70 -7.89
CA THR A 73 16.81 5.92 -9.02
C THR A 73 15.36 6.31 -9.32
N PRO A 74 14.97 6.51 -10.59
CA PRO A 74 13.56 6.71 -10.90
C PRO A 74 12.71 5.54 -10.39
N LEU A 75 11.61 5.84 -9.71
CA LEU A 75 10.74 4.81 -9.13
C LEU A 75 10.21 3.84 -10.19
N ALA A 76 9.97 4.33 -11.40
CA ALA A 76 9.50 3.52 -12.51
C ALA A 76 10.44 2.36 -12.87
N GLU A 77 11.74 2.49 -12.61
CA GLU A 77 12.73 1.45 -12.89
C GLU A 77 12.70 0.31 -11.87
N ILE A 78 12.12 0.54 -10.67
CA ILE A 78 11.99 -0.47 -9.62
C ILE A 78 10.53 -0.67 -9.22
N GLN A 79 9.62 -0.56 -10.19
CA GLN A 79 8.18 -0.60 -9.94
C GLN A 79 7.71 -1.90 -9.29
N GLU A 80 8.38 -3.00 -9.55
CA GLU A 80 8.09 -4.31 -8.94
C GLU A 80 8.31 -4.34 -7.42
N ASP A 81 9.05 -3.38 -6.87
CA ASP A 81 9.28 -3.22 -5.44
C ASP A 81 8.10 -2.51 -4.74
N THR A 82 7.12 -2.08 -5.49
CA THR A 82 5.94 -1.36 -5.01
C THR A 82 4.71 -2.25 -5.13
N ARG A 83 3.92 -2.34 -4.05
CA ARG A 83 2.64 -3.02 -4.03
C ARG A 83 1.55 -2.10 -3.52
N MET A 84 0.33 -2.31 -3.99
CA MET A 84 -0.81 -1.46 -3.65
C MET A 84 -1.99 -2.29 -3.16
N MET A 85 -2.65 -1.80 -2.11
CA MET A 85 -3.94 -2.30 -1.64
C MET A 85 -5.02 -1.26 -1.85
N PHE A 86 -6.20 -1.75 -2.17
CA PHE A 86 -7.38 -0.92 -2.45
C PHE A 86 -8.47 -1.17 -1.39
N GLN A 87 -9.49 -0.33 -1.40
CA GLN A 87 -10.68 -0.53 -0.56
C GLN A 87 -11.37 -1.86 -0.85
N ASP A 88 -11.47 -2.22 -2.14
CA ASP A 88 -11.86 -3.56 -2.56
C ASP A 88 -10.60 -4.44 -2.61
N ALA A 89 -10.64 -5.61 -1.98
CA ALA A 89 -9.52 -6.55 -1.93
C ALA A 89 -9.07 -7.06 -3.31
N ARG A 90 -9.94 -6.98 -4.32
CA ARG A 90 -9.65 -7.41 -5.71
C ARG A 90 -9.12 -8.84 -5.80
N LEU A 91 -9.72 -9.73 -5.02
CA LEU A 91 -9.40 -11.15 -5.11
C LEU A 91 -10.06 -11.75 -6.36
N LEU A 92 -9.36 -12.69 -6.98
CA LEU A 92 -9.91 -13.44 -8.11
C LEU A 92 -10.87 -14.49 -7.58
N PRO A 93 -12.19 -14.38 -7.86
CA PRO A 93 -13.18 -15.27 -7.25
C PRO A 93 -13.09 -16.72 -7.71
N TRP A 94 -12.42 -16.97 -8.84
CA TRP A 94 -12.20 -18.32 -9.38
C TRP A 94 -10.90 -18.98 -8.90
N LYS A 95 -10.16 -18.34 -8.00
CA LYS A 95 -8.95 -18.89 -7.39
C LYS A 95 -9.14 -19.03 -5.88
N SER A 96 -8.54 -20.08 -5.32
CA SER A 96 -8.52 -20.27 -3.87
C SER A 96 -7.75 -19.14 -3.17
N VAL A 97 -7.87 -19.07 -1.85
CA VAL A 97 -7.16 -18.07 -1.04
C VAL A 97 -5.66 -18.15 -1.26
N ILE A 98 -5.07 -19.35 -1.17
CA ILE A 98 -3.63 -19.50 -1.36
C ILE A 98 -3.18 -19.15 -2.78
N ASP A 99 -3.99 -19.48 -3.79
CA ASP A 99 -3.67 -19.14 -5.18
C ASP A 99 -3.78 -17.63 -5.44
N ASN A 100 -4.66 -16.92 -4.74
CA ASN A 100 -4.70 -15.46 -4.77
C ASN A 100 -3.42 -14.86 -4.17
N VAL A 101 -2.94 -15.38 -3.05
CA VAL A 101 -1.70 -14.90 -2.42
C VAL A 101 -0.50 -15.10 -3.34
N GLY A 102 -0.42 -16.26 -3.99
CA GLY A 102 0.69 -16.60 -4.88
C GLY A 102 0.58 -16.08 -6.30
N LEU A 103 -0.41 -15.25 -6.59
CA LEU A 103 -0.66 -14.74 -7.93
C LEU A 103 0.58 -14.06 -8.51
N GLY A 104 0.97 -14.48 -9.73
CA GLY A 104 2.13 -13.93 -10.43
C GLY A 104 3.47 -14.52 -10.01
N LEU A 105 3.50 -15.38 -8.99
CA LEU A 105 4.72 -16.05 -8.57
C LEU A 105 4.95 -17.33 -9.37
N LYS A 106 6.21 -17.68 -9.55
CA LYS A 106 6.65 -18.89 -10.24
C LYS A 106 7.45 -19.77 -9.30
N GLY A 107 7.57 -21.06 -9.64
CA GLY A 107 8.35 -22.02 -8.86
C GLY A 107 7.63 -22.47 -7.59
N GLN A 108 8.40 -22.66 -6.52
CA GLN A 108 7.89 -23.19 -5.26
C GLN A 108 7.50 -22.08 -4.28
N TRP A 109 6.39 -21.42 -4.56
CA TRP A 109 5.92 -20.30 -3.75
C TRP A 109 4.93 -20.68 -2.64
N ARG A 110 4.41 -21.92 -2.64
CA ARG A 110 3.31 -22.32 -1.72
C ARG A 110 3.66 -22.20 -0.26
N ASP A 111 4.88 -22.55 0.15
CA ASP A 111 5.31 -22.43 1.54
C ASP A 111 5.42 -20.96 1.96
N ALA A 112 5.92 -20.09 1.09
CA ALA A 112 5.93 -18.65 1.33
C ALA A 112 4.52 -18.09 1.45
N ALA A 113 3.57 -18.56 0.62
CA ALA A 113 2.16 -18.16 0.69
C ALA A 113 1.51 -18.59 2.01
N ARG A 114 1.81 -19.81 2.49
CA ARG A 114 1.31 -20.25 3.80
C ARG A 114 1.86 -19.41 4.94
N ARG A 115 3.14 -19.05 4.88
CA ARG A 115 3.73 -18.15 5.88
C ARG A 115 3.10 -16.75 5.83
N ALA A 116 2.84 -16.24 4.63
CA ALA A 116 2.16 -14.96 4.46
C ALA A 116 0.74 -14.99 5.03
N LEU A 117 0.00 -16.07 4.80
CA LEU A 117 -1.33 -16.26 5.38
C LEU A 117 -1.28 -16.39 6.90
N ALA A 118 -0.29 -17.11 7.44
CA ALA A 118 -0.10 -17.20 8.88
C ALA A 118 0.17 -15.84 9.52
N ALA A 119 0.95 -14.99 8.85
CA ALA A 119 1.26 -13.64 9.32
C ALA A 119 0.02 -12.75 9.43
N VAL A 120 -1.03 -13.03 8.66
CA VAL A 120 -2.31 -12.29 8.72
C VAL A 120 -3.41 -13.07 9.44
N GLY A 121 -3.07 -14.18 10.10
CA GLY A 121 -4.00 -14.98 10.90
C GLY A 121 -4.97 -15.86 10.10
N LEU A 122 -4.62 -16.20 8.86
CA LEU A 122 -5.49 -16.98 7.96
C LEU A 122 -4.89 -18.32 7.52
N GLU A 123 -3.98 -18.88 8.27
CA GLU A 123 -3.32 -20.15 7.92
C GLU A 123 -4.29 -21.30 7.67
N ASN A 124 -5.43 -21.32 8.37
CA ASN A 124 -6.47 -22.35 8.26
C ASN A 124 -7.45 -22.11 7.10
N ARG A 125 -7.26 -21.04 6.33
CA ARG A 125 -8.16 -20.63 5.27
C ARG A 125 -7.58 -20.78 3.85
N ALA A 126 -6.40 -21.37 3.74
CA ALA A 126 -5.66 -21.46 2.47
C ALA A 126 -6.45 -22.10 1.32
N GLY A 127 -7.22 -23.15 1.61
CA GLY A 127 -8.00 -23.87 0.61
C GLY A 127 -9.38 -23.31 0.35
N GLU A 128 -9.80 -22.26 1.07
CA GLU A 128 -11.10 -21.65 0.88
C GLU A 128 -11.15 -20.73 -0.35
N TRP A 129 -12.36 -20.34 -0.71
CA TRP A 129 -12.63 -19.44 -1.83
C TRP A 129 -13.01 -18.06 -1.32
N PRO A 130 -12.77 -16.99 -2.09
CA PRO A 130 -13.11 -15.64 -1.65
C PRO A 130 -14.54 -15.45 -1.18
N ALA A 131 -15.49 -16.14 -1.82
CA ALA A 131 -16.90 -16.05 -1.45
C ALA A 131 -17.21 -16.50 -0.01
N ALA A 132 -16.36 -17.33 0.58
CA ALA A 132 -16.50 -17.81 1.95
C ALA A 132 -15.93 -16.85 3.00
N LEU A 133 -15.28 -15.77 2.57
CA LEU A 133 -14.57 -14.85 3.46
C LEU A 133 -15.39 -13.60 3.78
N SER A 134 -15.23 -13.09 5.01
CA SER A 134 -15.70 -11.75 5.38
C SER A 134 -14.89 -10.67 4.67
N GLY A 135 -15.37 -9.42 4.70
CA GLY A 135 -14.63 -8.29 4.15
C GLY A 135 -13.24 -8.12 4.76
N GLY A 136 -13.14 -8.24 6.09
CA GLY A 136 -11.86 -8.17 6.79
C GLY A 136 -10.90 -9.29 6.42
N GLN A 137 -11.42 -10.51 6.28
CA GLN A 137 -10.64 -11.65 5.84
C GLN A 137 -10.13 -11.46 4.40
N LYS A 138 -10.95 -10.95 3.50
CA LYS A 138 -10.54 -10.62 2.13
C LYS A 138 -9.40 -9.59 2.12
N GLN A 139 -9.48 -8.55 2.95
CA GLN A 139 -8.42 -7.55 3.06
C GLN A 139 -7.14 -8.15 3.65
N ARG A 140 -7.24 -9.09 4.59
CA ARG A 140 -6.07 -9.82 5.09
C ARG A 140 -5.41 -10.65 4.00
N VAL A 141 -6.18 -11.28 3.12
CA VAL A 141 -5.64 -12.01 1.95
C VAL A 141 -4.93 -11.04 1.00
N ALA A 142 -5.53 -9.87 0.74
CA ALA A 142 -4.92 -8.85 -0.10
C ALA A 142 -3.59 -8.36 0.50
N LEU A 143 -3.52 -8.20 1.81
CA LEU A 143 -2.30 -7.83 2.52
C LEU A 143 -1.22 -8.92 2.39
N ALA A 144 -1.59 -10.19 2.58
CA ALA A 144 -0.67 -11.32 2.39
C ALA A 144 -0.14 -11.38 0.96
N ARG A 145 -1.02 -11.17 -0.03
CA ARG A 145 -0.65 -11.13 -1.45
C ARG A 145 0.37 -10.02 -1.74
N ALA A 146 0.20 -8.85 -1.13
CA ALA A 146 1.15 -7.75 -1.28
C ALA A 146 2.49 -8.08 -0.61
N LEU A 147 2.47 -8.60 0.61
CA LEU A 147 3.67 -8.82 1.42
C LEU A 147 4.52 -10.01 0.98
N ILE A 148 3.95 -10.99 0.29
CA ILE A 148 4.71 -12.16 -0.19
C ILE A 148 5.83 -11.74 -1.16
N HIS A 149 5.67 -10.62 -1.85
CA HIS A 149 6.66 -10.06 -2.77
C HIS A 149 7.77 -9.29 -2.05
N ARG A 150 7.69 -9.14 -0.73
CA ARG A 150 8.63 -8.34 0.09
C ARG A 150 8.84 -6.94 -0.47
N PRO A 151 7.77 -6.15 -0.62
CA PRO A 151 7.88 -4.83 -1.22
C PRO A 151 8.70 -3.88 -0.34
N GLY A 152 9.43 -2.95 -0.96
CA GLY A 152 10.05 -1.84 -0.26
C GLY A 152 9.06 -0.71 -0.01
N LEU A 153 8.01 -0.62 -0.81
CA LEU A 153 6.96 0.40 -0.73
C LEU A 153 5.58 -0.24 -0.80
N LEU A 154 4.77 0.04 0.21
CA LEU A 154 3.37 -0.39 0.28
C LEU A 154 2.46 0.84 0.20
N LEU A 155 1.59 0.85 -0.80
CA LEU A 155 0.61 1.91 -1.02
C LEU A 155 -0.76 1.41 -0.59
N LEU A 156 -1.43 2.17 0.27
CA LEU A 156 -2.74 1.82 0.83
C LEU A 156 -3.76 2.89 0.44
N ASP A 157 -4.71 2.53 -0.42
CA ASP A 157 -5.77 3.42 -0.90
C ASP A 157 -7.07 3.11 -0.15
N GLU A 158 -7.29 3.82 0.94
CA GLU A 158 -8.47 3.66 1.80
C GLU A 158 -8.77 2.18 2.10
N PRO A 159 -7.77 1.39 2.55
CA PRO A 159 -7.88 -0.07 2.58
C PRO A 159 -8.93 -0.58 3.57
N LEU A 160 -9.34 0.25 4.52
CA LEU A 160 -10.23 -0.12 5.62
C LEU A 160 -11.61 0.52 5.51
N GLY A 161 -11.87 1.29 4.44
CA GLY A 161 -13.07 2.11 4.32
C GLY A 161 -14.39 1.33 4.28
N ALA A 162 -14.38 0.07 3.84
CA ALA A 162 -15.57 -0.77 3.75
C ALA A 162 -15.78 -1.67 4.97
N LEU A 163 -14.90 -1.59 5.98
CA LEU A 163 -14.95 -2.47 7.15
C LEU A 163 -15.73 -1.83 8.30
N ASP A 164 -16.36 -2.68 9.14
CA ASP A 164 -16.97 -2.21 10.37
C ASP A 164 -15.90 -1.72 11.38
N ALA A 165 -16.34 -1.03 12.44
CA ALA A 165 -15.44 -0.36 13.35
C ALA A 165 -14.45 -1.30 14.07
N LEU A 166 -14.91 -2.47 14.53
CA LEU A 166 -14.06 -3.42 15.24
C LEU A 166 -13.03 -4.06 14.29
N THR A 167 -13.49 -4.53 13.14
CA THR A 167 -12.64 -5.13 12.11
C THR A 167 -11.59 -4.13 11.63
N ARG A 168 -11.97 -2.86 11.51
CA ARG A 168 -11.06 -1.78 11.13
C ARG A 168 -9.93 -1.62 12.14
N LEU A 169 -10.25 -1.61 13.43
CA LEU A 169 -9.24 -1.51 14.49
C LEU A 169 -8.28 -2.71 14.47
N GLU A 170 -8.80 -3.91 14.28
CA GLU A 170 -7.97 -5.11 14.16
C GLU A 170 -7.01 -5.03 12.97
N MET A 171 -7.49 -4.54 11.83
CA MET A 171 -6.67 -4.37 10.64
C MET A 171 -5.63 -3.26 10.81
N GLN A 172 -5.96 -2.17 11.49
CA GLN A 172 -4.98 -1.12 11.81
C GLN A 172 -3.82 -1.71 12.62
N ASP A 173 -4.12 -2.46 13.66
CA ASP A 173 -3.11 -3.08 14.52
C ASP A 173 -2.25 -4.08 13.72
N LEU A 174 -2.86 -4.86 12.86
CA LEU A 174 -2.16 -5.84 12.02
C LEU A 174 -1.19 -5.14 11.06
N ILE A 175 -1.64 -4.12 10.35
CA ILE A 175 -0.81 -3.39 9.37
C ILE A 175 0.37 -2.73 10.08
N VAL A 176 0.13 -2.06 11.21
CA VAL A 176 1.20 -1.41 11.98
C VAL A 176 2.21 -2.43 12.50
N SER A 177 1.73 -3.56 13.01
CA SER A 177 2.58 -4.65 13.50
C SER A 177 3.49 -5.19 12.40
N LEU A 178 2.95 -5.44 11.21
CA LEU A 178 3.72 -5.94 10.07
C LEU A 178 4.72 -4.90 9.55
N TRP A 179 4.33 -3.62 9.56
CA TRP A 179 5.24 -2.54 9.22
C TRP A 179 6.42 -2.46 10.20
N GLN A 180 6.15 -2.56 11.50
CA GLN A 180 7.19 -2.56 12.52
C GLN A 180 8.13 -3.75 12.39
N GLU A 181 7.60 -4.90 12.01
CA GLU A 181 8.38 -6.13 11.83
C GLU A 181 9.26 -6.08 10.57
N HIS A 182 8.70 -5.61 9.44
CA HIS A 182 9.35 -5.71 8.13
C HIS A 182 10.08 -4.43 7.69
N GLY A 183 9.68 -3.27 8.16
CA GLY A 183 10.37 -2.01 7.89
C GLY A 183 10.18 -1.42 6.50
N PHE A 184 9.18 -1.86 5.75
CA PHE A 184 8.85 -1.25 4.46
C PHE A 184 8.34 0.19 4.64
N THR A 185 8.47 1.00 3.58
CA THR A 185 7.89 2.34 3.54
C THR A 185 6.40 2.24 3.24
N VAL A 186 5.57 3.01 3.93
CA VAL A 186 4.12 3.00 3.72
C VAL A 186 3.62 4.39 3.38
N LEU A 187 2.79 4.46 2.35
CA LEU A 187 1.96 5.64 2.08
C LEU A 187 0.50 5.22 2.16
N LEU A 188 -0.19 5.72 3.18
CA LEU A 188 -1.61 5.49 3.40
C LEU A 188 -2.39 6.71 2.94
N VAL A 189 -3.36 6.51 2.07
CA VAL A 189 -4.33 7.54 1.70
C VAL A 189 -5.64 7.21 2.39
N THR A 190 -6.17 8.16 3.15
CA THR A 190 -7.43 8.02 3.86
C THR A 190 -8.11 9.37 4.01
N HIS A 191 -9.43 9.37 4.12
CA HIS A 191 -10.20 10.55 4.51
C HIS A 191 -10.46 10.60 6.02
N ASP A 192 -10.09 9.54 6.75
CA ASP A 192 -10.29 9.41 8.19
C ASP A 192 -9.02 9.83 8.94
N VAL A 193 -9.07 11.03 9.54
CA VAL A 193 -7.94 11.59 10.29
C VAL A 193 -7.59 10.73 11.51
N SER A 194 -8.59 10.13 12.16
CA SER A 194 -8.37 9.25 13.32
C SER A 194 -7.55 8.02 12.93
N GLU A 195 -7.85 7.43 11.77
CA GLU A 195 -7.10 6.31 11.21
C GLU A 195 -5.66 6.72 10.91
N ALA A 196 -5.46 7.86 10.26
CA ALA A 196 -4.14 8.39 9.94
C ALA A 196 -3.29 8.59 11.21
N VAL A 197 -3.86 9.20 12.24
CA VAL A 197 -3.16 9.45 13.51
C VAL A 197 -2.84 8.14 14.24
N ALA A 198 -3.74 7.15 14.19
CA ALA A 198 -3.54 5.87 14.84
C ALA A 198 -2.41 5.04 14.23
N MET A 199 -2.17 5.16 12.93
CA MET A 199 -1.27 4.27 12.20
C MET A 199 0.06 4.93 11.83
N ALA A 200 0.07 6.22 11.48
CA ALA A 200 1.20 6.84 10.81
C ALA A 200 2.17 7.54 11.77
N ASP A 201 3.46 7.54 11.39
CA ASP A 201 4.49 8.38 12.02
C ASP A 201 4.31 9.84 11.66
N ARG A 202 3.78 10.09 10.47
CA ARG A 202 3.70 11.42 9.87
C ARG A 202 2.40 11.53 9.09
N VAL A 203 1.66 12.60 9.32
CA VAL A 203 0.40 12.87 8.62
C VAL A 203 0.56 14.13 7.79
N LEU A 204 0.19 14.03 6.52
CA LEU A 204 0.24 15.14 5.56
C LEU A 204 -1.17 15.46 5.10
N LEU A 205 -1.45 16.74 4.98
CA LEU A 205 -2.68 17.23 4.38
C LEU A 205 -2.38 17.63 2.93
N ILE A 206 -3.15 17.12 1.99
CA ILE A 206 -3.12 17.56 0.61
C ILE A 206 -4.39 18.34 0.28
N GLU A 207 -4.22 19.56 -0.22
CA GLU A 207 -5.30 20.43 -0.67
C GLU A 207 -4.96 20.97 -2.05
N GLU A 208 -5.91 20.85 -2.99
CA GLU A 208 -5.77 21.37 -4.36
C GLU A 208 -4.45 20.93 -5.04
N GLY A 209 -4.03 19.69 -4.78
CA GLY A 209 -2.85 19.12 -5.42
C GLY A 209 -1.50 19.53 -4.81
N LYS A 210 -1.50 20.09 -3.60
CA LYS A 210 -0.29 20.54 -2.90
C LYS A 210 -0.13 19.91 -1.53
#